data_33edea1cdd2bd6e8e5d72701292f620b
#
_entry.id   33edea1cdd2bd6e8e5d72701292f620b
#
_cell.length_a   1.000
_cell.length_b   1.000
_cell.length_c   1.000
_cell.angle_alpha   90.00
_cell.angle_beta   90.00
_cell.angle_gamma   90.00
#
_symmetry.space_group_name_H-M   'P 1'
#
loop_
_entity.id
_entity.type
_entity.pdbx_description
1 polymer ?
#
loop_
_entity_poly.entity_id
_entity_poly.type
_entity_poly.pdbx_seq_one_letter_code
_entity_poly.pdbx_strand_id
1 'polypeptide(L)'
;MRPILLLALAPLLLVPLAQAYECNSTTQTDMNLCANVQQKAADKELNALYQQINQRLKDQPHSKKRLVSAQRAWVAFRDAECSFSTSGVEGGSLYPVAYSNCITALTKTRVESFKQYLQCEEGDLSCPVPAR
;
A
#
# COMPACT_ATOMS: atom_id res chain seq x y z
N MET A 1 -36.60 53.75 3.39
CA MET A 1 -36.13 52.53 2.75
C MET A 1 -34.74 52.19 3.32
N ARG A 2 -34.65 51.20 4.18
CA ARG A 2 -33.37 50.77 4.77
C ARG A 2 -32.85 49.54 3.98
N PRO A 3 -31.61 49.55 3.47
CA PRO A 3 -31.06 48.34 2.85
C PRO A 3 -30.67 47.33 3.92
N ILE A 4 -31.22 46.14 3.81
CA ILE A 4 -30.84 44.97 4.63
C ILE A 4 -29.55 44.41 4.06
N LEU A 5 -28.46 44.53 4.83
CA LEU A 5 -27.18 43.89 4.52
C LEU A 5 -27.30 42.41 4.89
N LEU A 6 -27.41 41.56 3.90
CA LEU A 6 -27.29 40.11 4.06
C LEU A 6 -25.81 39.73 4.19
N LEU A 7 -25.36 39.46 5.44
CA LEU A 7 -24.07 38.82 5.70
C LEU A 7 -24.17 37.35 5.29
N ALA A 8 -23.56 37.01 4.18
CA ALA A 8 -23.35 35.60 3.80
C ALA A 8 -22.25 34.99 4.69
N LEU A 9 -22.68 34.17 5.66
CA LEU A 9 -21.72 33.28 6.39
C LEU A 9 -21.30 32.18 5.43
N ALA A 10 -20.05 32.26 4.94
CA ALA A 10 -19.41 31.15 4.24
C ALA A 10 -19.02 30.07 5.26
N PRO A 11 -19.39 28.78 5.06
CA PRO A 11 -18.92 27.71 5.92
C PRO A 11 -17.44 27.50 5.68
N LEU A 12 -16.62 27.70 6.72
CA LEU A 12 -15.22 27.26 6.73
C LEU A 12 -15.21 25.73 6.69
N LEU A 13 -14.94 25.17 5.52
CA LEU A 13 -14.61 23.76 5.36
C LEU A 13 -13.24 23.53 6.02
N LEU A 14 -13.26 23.05 7.25
CA LEU A 14 -12.08 22.47 7.91
C LEU A 14 -11.68 21.20 7.13
N VAL A 15 -10.79 21.35 6.15
CA VAL A 15 -10.12 20.22 5.54
C VAL A 15 -9.16 19.67 6.61
N PRO A 16 -9.30 18.42 7.06
CA PRO A 16 -8.28 17.82 7.92
C PRO A 16 -7.00 17.73 7.11
N LEU A 17 -6.02 18.54 7.47
CA LEU A 17 -4.64 18.35 7.05
C LEU A 17 -4.22 16.98 7.57
N ALA A 18 -4.25 15.96 6.72
CA ALA A 18 -3.55 14.72 6.96
C ALA A 18 -2.06 15.10 7.04
N GLN A 19 -1.58 15.31 8.26
CA GLN A 19 -0.16 15.55 8.50
C GLN A 19 0.58 14.29 8.07
N ALA A 20 1.31 14.39 6.95
CA ALA A 20 2.28 13.39 6.59
C ALA A 20 3.26 13.30 7.75
N TYR A 21 3.35 12.12 8.39
CA TYR A 21 4.30 11.91 9.47
C TYR A 21 5.71 12.02 8.89
N GLU A 22 6.43 13.07 9.29
CA GLU A 22 7.82 13.26 8.86
C GLU A 22 8.74 12.35 9.66
N CYS A 23 9.40 11.43 8.98
CA CYS A 23 10.32 10.44 9.56
C CYS A 23 11.72 11.07 9.80
N ASN A 24 11.79 12.15 10.59
CA ASN A 24 13.01 12.93 10.79
C ASN A 24 13.72 12.66 12.12
N SER A 25 13.14 11.85 13.00
CA SER A 25 13.73 11.59 14.31
C SER A 25 14.73 10.44 14.26
N THR A 26 15.77 10.56 15.11
CA THR A 26 16.83 9.57 15.27
C THR A 26 16.62 8.68 16.51
N THR A 27 15.53 8.88 17.26
CA THR A 27 15.23 8.00 18.40
C THR A 27 14.73 6.63 17.92
N GLN A 28 15.05 5.58 18.68
CA GLN A 28 14.59 4.22 18.35
C GLN A 28 13.08 4.13 18.26
N THR A 29 12.34 4.80 19.15
CA THR A 29 10.88 4.82 19.16
C THR A 29 10.33 5.45 17.88
N ASP A 30 10.88 6.57 17.47
CA ASP A 30 10.43 7.27 16.26
C ASP A 30 10.80 6.50 14.99
N MET A 31 11.96 5.87 14.95
CA MET A 31 12.33 4.97 13.84
C MET A 31 11.37 3.81 13.71
N ASN A 32 10.99 3.17 14.81
CA ASN A 32 10.01 2.08 14.82
C ASN A 32 8.64 2.56 14.34
N LEU A 33 8.19 3.72 14.82
CA LEU A 33 6.91 4.30 14.43
C LEU A 33 6.90 4.66 12.94
N CYS A 34 7.95 5.30 12.45
CA CYS A 34 8.09 5.64 11.04
C CYS A 34 8.06 4.41 10.14
N ALA A 35 8.85 3.38 10.46
CA ALA A 35 8.88 2.13 9.70
C ALA A 35 7.50 1.47 9.66
N ASN A 36 6.77 1.48 10.77
CA ASN A 36 5.42 0.93 10.85
C ASN A 36 4.41 1.73 10.00
N VAL A 37 4.47 3.05 10.03
CA VAL A 37 3.61 3.92 9.21
C VAL A 37 3.84 3.67 7.72
N GLN A 38 5.10 3.55 7.30
CA GLN A 38 5.45 3.25 5.91
C GLN A 38 4.98 1.86 5.47
N GLN A 39 5.12 0.86 6.33
CA GLN A 39 4.62 -0.48 6.07
C GLN A 39 3.10 -0.49 5.88
N LYS A 40 2.36 0.14 6.78
CA LYS A 40 0.89 0.24 6.67
C LYS A 40 0.44 0.98 5.41
N ALA A 41 1.15 2.02 5.01
CA ALA A 41 0.86 2.75 3.77
C ALA A 41 1.07 1.88 2.53
N ALA A 42 2.16 1.11 2.48
CA ALA A 42 2.43 0.18 1.40
C ALA A 42 1.39 -0.96 1.34
N ASP A 43 1.02 -1.53 2.48
CA ASP A 43 -0.02 -2.56 2.56
C ASP A 43 -1.38 -2.04 2.09
N LYS A 44 -1.73 -0.82 2.47
CA LYS A 44 -2.98 -0.17 2.04
C LYS A 44 -3.03 0.01 0.52
N GLU A 45 -1.94 0.48 -0.08
CA GLU A 45 -1.83 0.64 -1.54
C GLU A 45 -1.93 -0.72 -2.25
N LEU A 46 -1.20 -1.72 -1.76
CA LEU A 46 -1.26 -3.07 -2.32
C LEU A 46 -2.67 -3.64 -2.29
N ASN A 47 -3.36 -3.51 -1.16
CA ASN A 47 -4.73 -4.00 -1.01
C ASN A 47 -5.71 -3.28 -1.94
N ALA A 48 -5.57 -1.98 -2.13
CA ALA A 48 -6.40 -1.21 -3.06
C ALA A 48 -6.22 -1.69 -4.51
N LEU A 49 -4.99 -1.90 -4.94
CA LEU A 49 -4.68 -2.43 -6.27
C LEU A 49 -5.17 -3.87 -6.45
N TYR A 50 -5.00 -4.70 -5.43
CA TYR A 50 -5.54 -6.07 -5.43
C TYR A 50 -7.05 -6.09 -5.64
N GLN A 51 -7.80 -5.22 -4.98
CA GLN A 51 -9.24 -5.10 -5.17
C GLN A 51 -9.60 -4.64 -6.59
N GLN A 52 -8.85 -3.71 -7.16
CA GLN A 52 -9.07 -3.27 -8.55
C GLN A 52 -8.85 -4.42 -9.55
N ILE A 53 -7.79 -5.21 -9.38
CA ILE A 53 -7.53 -6.38 -10.23
C ILE A 53 -8.66 -7.41 -10.08
N ASN A 54 -9.06 -7.72 -8.84
CA ASN A 54 -10.18 -8.64 -8.59
C ASN A 54 -11.47 -8.18 -9.27
N GLN A 55 -11.74 -6.88 -9.27
CA GLN A 55 -12.92 -6.32 -9.93
C GLN A 55 -12.84 -6.50 -11.45
N ARG A 56 -11.69 -6.30 -12.05
CA ARG A 56 -11.49 -6.53 -13.49
C ARG A 56 -11.59 -8.03 -13.89
N LEU A 57 -11.28 -8.92 -12.95
CA LEU A 57 -11.35 -10.38 -13.13
C LEU A 57 -12.72 -10.96 -12.76
N LYS A 58 -13.73 -10.15 -12.50
CA LYS A 58 -15.05 -10.62 -12.02
C LYS A 58 -15.68 -11.69 -12.90
N ASP A 59 -15.51 -11.60 -14.22
CA ASP A 59 -16.05 -12.55 -15.21
C ASP A 59 -15.03 -13.63 -15.63
N GLN A 60 -13.89 -13.70 -14.95
CA GLN A 60 -12.80 -14.65 -15.20
C GLN A 60 -12.43 -15.41 -13.92
N PRO A 61 -13.29 -16.34 -13.47
CA PRO A 61 -13.12 -17.02 -12.19
C PRO A 61 -11.83 -17.84 -12.11
N HIS A 62 -11.36 -18.39 -13.22
CA HIS A 62 -10.12 -19.15 -13.27
C HIS A 62 -8.89 -18.23 -13.01
N SER A 63 -8.82 -17.09 -13.69
CA SER A 63 -7.74 -16.11 -13.48
C SER A 63 -7.78 -15.51 -12.07
N LYS A 64 -8.98 -15.22 -11.58
CA LYS A 64 -9.17 -14.73 -10.20
C LYS A 64 -8.65 -15.73 -9.17
N LYS A 65 -8.95 -17.02 -9.33
CA LYS A 65 -8.42 -18.08 -8.44
C LYS A 65 -6.90 -18.15 -8.46
N ARG A 66 -6.29 -17.98 -9.64
CA ARG A 66 -4.82 -17.93 -9.78
C ARG A 66 -4.21 -16.71 -9.12
N LEU A 67 -4.86 -15.55 -9.22
CA LEU A 67 -4.42 -14.35 -8.53
C LEU A 67 -4.41 -14.55 -7.01
N VAL A 68 -5.48 -15.11 -6.44
CA VAL A 68 -5.57 -15.42 -5.01
C VAL A 68 -4.44 -16.35 -4.57
N SER A 69 -4.20 -17.42 -5.34
CA SER A 69 -3.13 -18.38 -5.06
C SER A 69 -1.75 -17.72 -5.11
N ALA A 70 -1.49 -16.93 -6.16
CA ALA A 70 -0.23 -16.20 -6.32
C ALA A 70 0.00 -15.21 -5.18
N GLN A 71 -1.04 -14.48 -4.78
CA GLN A 71 -0.93 -13.49 -3.70
C GLN A 71 -0.68 -14.14 -2.33
N ARG A 72 -1.31 -15.26 -2.05
CA ARG A 72 -1.04 -16.02 -0.82
C ARG A 72 0.41 -16.54 -0.78
N ALA A 73 0.89 -17.09 -1.89
CA ALA A 73 2.26 -17.57 -2.00
C ALA A 73 3.27 -16.42 -1.85
N TRP A 74 2.95 -15.26 -2.43
CA TRP A 74 3.78 -14.07 -2.31
C TRP A 74 3.86 -13.56 -0.86
N VAL A 75 2.75 -13.49 -0.14
CA VAL A 75 2.75 -13.09 1.29
C VAL A 75 3.62 -14.04 2.11
N ALA A 76 3.49 -15.34 1.90
CA ALA A 76 4.31 -16.34 2.60
C ALA A 76 5.81 -16.17 2.27
N PHE A 77 6.14 -15.94 1.01
CA PHE A 77 7.52 -15.65 0.59
C PHE A 77 8.04 -14.36 1.24
N ARG A 78 7.29 -13.26 1.16
CA ARG A 78 7.68 -11.98 1.75
C ARG A 78 8.05 -12.13 3.23
N ASP A 79 7.17 -12.75 3.99
CA ASP A 79 7.34 -12.88 5.44
C ASP A 79 8.54 -13.79 5.77
N ALA A 80 8.72 -14.89 5.05
CA ALA A 80 9.87 -15.79 5.21
C ALA A 80 11.19 -15.14 4.79
N GLU A 81 11.20 -14.41 3.66
CA GLU A 81 12.38 -13.69 3.18
C GLU A 81 12.81 -12.62 4.16
N CYS A 82 11.88 -11.85 4.72
CA CYS A 82 12.21 -10.82 5.70
C CYS A 82 12.66 -11.40 7.04
N SER A 83 12.12 -12.54 7.47
CA SER A 83 12.63 -13.27 8.63
C SER A 83 14.06 -13.73 8.40
N PHE A 84 14.39 -14.23 7.21
CA PHE A 84 15.72 -14.66 6.86
C PHE A 84 16.70 -13.47 6.78
N SER A 85 16.37 -12.45 6.00
CA SER A 85 17.26 -11.32 5.72
C SER A 85 17.56 -10.46 6.96
N THR A 86 16.70 -10.48 7.97
CA THR A 86 16.87 -9.73 9.22
C THR A 86 17.32 -10.60 10.40
N SER A 87 17.59 -11.88 10.17
CA SER A 87 17.97 -12.83 11.23
C SER A 87 19.21 -12.42 12.02
N GLY A 88 20.15 -11.70 11.38
CA GLY A 88 21.37 -11.21 12.03
C GLY A 88 21.14 -10.16 13.12
N VAL A 89 19.98 -9.52 13.17
CA VAL A 89 19.59 -8.54 14.20
C VAL A 89 18.41 -8.99 15.05
N GLU A 90 17.99 -10.25 14.89
CA GLU A 90 16.89 -10.83 15.66
C GLU A 90 17.17 -10.74 17.17
N GLY A 91 16.15 -10.35 17.94
CA GLY A 91 16.27 -10.12 19.39
C GLY A 91 16.90 -8.78 19.78
N GLY A 92 17.44 -8.01 18.83
CA GLY A 92 18.01 -6.68 19.07
C GLY A 92 16.99 -5.56 18.90
N SER A 93 17.37 -4.35 19.36
CA SER A 93 16.51 -3.16 19.28
C SER A 93 16.25 -2.67 17.84
N LEU A 94 17.12 -3.01 16.90
CA LEU A 94 16.98 -2.66 15.49
C LEU A 94 16.10 -3.64 14.69
N TYR A 95 15.80 -4.80 15.26
CA TYR A 95 15.01 -5.82 14.55
C TYR A 95 13.66 -5.31 14.04
N PRO A 96 12.82 -4.62 14.84
CA PRO A 96 11.52 -4.13 14.38
C PRO A 96 11.61 -3.21 13.16
N VAL A 97 12.59 -2.30 13.16
CA VAL A 97 12.82 -1.38 12.03
C VAL A 97 13.32 -2.15 10.80
N ALA A 98 14.29 -3.03 10.96
CA ALA A 98 14.86 -3.81 9.87
C ALA A 98 13.78 -4.70 9.21
N TYR A 99 12.99 -5.40 10.02
CA TYR A 99 11.90 -6.24 9.54
C TYR A 99 10.82 -5.43 8.81
N SER A 100 10.31 -4.35 9.42
CA SER A 100 9.30 -3.48 8.78
C SER A 100 9.80 -2.86 7.47
N ASN A 101 11.06 -2.45 7.40
CA ASN A 101 11.65 -1.92 6.18
C ASN A 101 11.74 -2.98 5.07
N CYS A 102 12.11 -4.20 5.41
CA CYS A 102 12.12 -5.32 4.48
C CYS A 102 10.71 -5.60 3.93
N ILE A 103 9.72 -5.74 4.80
CA ILE A 103 8.31 -5.94 4.41
C ILE A 103 7.86 -4.81 3.49
N THR A 104 8.15 -3.57 3.83
CA THR A 104 7.77 -2.39 3.03
C THR A 104 8.41 -2.43 1.64
N ALA A 105 9.70 -2.76 1.54
CA ALA A 105 10.40 -2.82 0.27
C ALA A 105 9.80 -3.88 -0.67
N LEU A 106 9.57 -5.10 -0.19
CA LEU A 106 8.95 -6.16 -0.98
C LEU A 106 7.50 -5.83 -1.34
N THR A 107 6.75 -5.22 -0.42
CA THR A 107 5.37 -4.79 -0.69
C THR A 107 5.32 -3.73 -1.78
N LYS A 108 6.21 -2.74 -1.77
CA LYS A 108 6.31 -1.73 -2.85
C LYS A 108 6.65 -2.36 -4.20
N THR A 109 7.53 -3.34 -4.24
CA THR A 109 7.81 -4.08 -5.48
C THR A 109 6.58 -4.81 -6.01
N ARG A 110 5.77 -5.40 -5.12
CA ARG A 110 4.50 -6.04 -5.50
C ARG A 110 3.47 -5.04 -5.98
N VAL A 111 3.41 -3.86 -5.36
CA VAL A 111 2.58 -2.73 -5.81
C VAL A 111 2.90 -2.37 -7.27
N GLU A 112 4.18 -2.25 -7.63
CA GLU A 112 4.58 -1.95 -9.01
C GLU A 112 4.15 -3.07 -9.98
N SER A 113 4.25 -4.33 -9.59
CA SER A 113 3.75 -5.46 -10.39
C SER A 113 2.24 -5.35 -10.64
N PHE A 114 1.47 -4.99 -9.62
CA PHE A 114 0.02 -4.81 -9.74
C PHE A 114 -0.36 -3.61 -10.61
N LYS A 115 0.39 -2.50 -10.50
CA LYS A 115 0.21 -1.35 -11.39
C LYS A 115 0.44 -1.74 -12.85
N GLN A 116 1.45 -2.55 -13.14
CA GLN A 116 1.70 -3.07 -14.48
C GLN A 116 0.53 -3.91 -15.01
N TYR A 117 -0.03 -4.81 -14.19
CA TYR A 117 -1.23 -5.58 -14.57
C TYR A 117 -2.43 -4.68 -14.89
N LEU A 118 -2.59 -3.57 -14.19
CA LEU A 118 -3.68 -2.63 -14.43
C LEU A 118 -3.49 -1.74 -15.66
N GLN A 119 -2.28 -1.72 -16.24
CA GLN A 119 -1.93 -0.97 -17.44
C GLN A 119 -1.97 -1.84 -18.72
N CYS A 120 -2.50 -3.05 -18.64
CA CYS A 120 -2.62 -3.93 -19.79
C CYS A 120 -3.44 -3.30 -20.92
N GLU A 121 -2.93 -3.43 -22.15
CA GLU A 121 -3.62 -3.00 -23.35
C GLU A 121 -4.34 -4.17 -24.02
N GLU A 122 -5.41 -3.88 -24.77
CA GLU A 122 -6.16 -4.88 -25.50
C GLU A 122 -5.22 -5.57 -26.52
N GLY A 123 -5.28 -6.92 -26.54
CA GLY A 123 -4.43 -7.74 -27.43
C GLY A 123 -3.06 -8.09 -26.85
N ASP A 124 -2.69 -7.60 -25.68
CA ASP A 124 -1.47 -8.01 -24.99
C ASP A 124 -1.64 -9.41 -24.38
N LEU A 125 -1.04 -10.40 -25.04
CA LEU A 125 -1.11 -11.80 -24.61
C LEU A 125 -0.31 -12.09 -23.33
N SER A 126 0.60 -11.21 -22.95
CA SER A 126 1.42 -11.35 -21.73
C SER A 126 0.72 -10.82 -20.48
N CYS A 127 -0.43 -10.17 -20.64
CA CYS A 127 -1.14 -9.51 -19.58
C CYS A 127 -2.36 -10.32 -19.13
N PRO A 128 -2.44 -10.70 -17.83
CA PRO A 128 -3.52 -11.55 -17.32
C PRO A 128 -4.80 -10.78 -16.96
N VAL A 129 -4.76 -9.45 -16.95
CA VAL A 129 -5.89 -8.60 -16.55
C VAL A 129 -6.50 -7.93 -17.77
N PRO A 130 -7.82 -8.05 -17.99
CA PRO A 130 -8.46 -7.40 -19.13
C PRO A 130 -8.25 -5.88 -19.11
N ALA A 131 -8.02 -5.28 -20.29
CA ALA A 131 -8.06 -3.85 -20.47
C ALA A 131 -9.45 -3.30 -20.08
N ARG A 132 -9.52 -2.01 -19.75
CA ARG A 132 -10.79 -1.32 -19.46
C ARG A 132 -11.63 -1.14 -20.72
#